data_041200241596132a2d4fd20691b6024d
#
_entry.id   041200241596132a2d4fd20691b6024d
#
_cell.length_a   1.000
_cell.length_b   1.000
_cell.length_c   1.000
_cell.angle_alpha   90.00
_cell.angle_beta   90.00
_cell.angle_gamma   90.00
#
_symmetry.space_group_name_H-M   'P 1'
#
loop_
_entity.id
_entity.type
_entity.pdbx_description
1 polymer ?
#
loop_
_entity_poly.entity_id
_entity_poly.type
_entity_poly.pdbx_seq_one_letter_code
_entity_poly.pdbx_strand_id
1 'polypeptide(L)'
;MDKKKFYITTPIYYPSDKLHIGHTYCTVATDAMARYKRLTGYDVMFLTGTDEHGQKIEDKAKAAGVTPQQFVDNIVCGEKGILDLWKLMNISNDRFIRTTDDYHVEAIQKIFKKMHDNGDIYKGTYKGKYCKPCESFWTESQLVDGKCPDCGREVEDAEEEAYFFKLSKYADRVQHLLEDTDFLQPASRVNEMVNNFIKPGLEDLCVSRTSFTWGIPVDFDPGHVVYVWV
;
A
#
# COMPACT_ATOMS: atom_id res chain seq x y z
N MET A 1 -13.16 -34.28 6.99
CA MET A 1 -12.78 -33.69 5.70
C MET A 1 -12.23 -32.29 5.98
N ASP A 2 -11.08 -31.98 5.47
CA ASP A 2 -10.54 -30.62 5.59
C ASP A 2 -11.45 -29.65 4.84
N LYS A 3 -11.79 -28.54 5.50
CA LYS A 3 -12.59 -27.47 4.89
C LYS A 3 -11.79 -26.81 3.76
N LYS A 4 -12.44 -26.46 2.67
CA LYS A 4 -11.82 -25.61 1.65
C LYS A 4 -11.47 -24.27 2.26
N LYS A 5 -10.25 -23.79 1.99
CA LYS A 5 -9.78 -22.48 2.49
C LYS A 5 -10.26 -21.35 1.57
N PHE A 6 -10.60 -20.23 2.17
CA PHE A 6 -10.95 -19.00 1.47
C PHE A 6 -10.32 -17.80 2.17
N TYR A 7 -9.49 -17.07 1.44
CA TYR A 7 -8.86 -15.86 1.92
C TYR A 7 -9.46 -14.65 1.20
N ILE A 8 -9.81 -13.61 1.95
CA ILE A 8 -10.36 -12.38 1.41
C ILE A 8 -9.83 -11.18 2.20
N THR A 9 -9.52 -10.10 1.51
CA THR A 9 -9.05 -8.86 2.14
C THR A 9 -9.79 -7.65 1.60
N THR A 10 -9.81 -6.58 2.39
CA THR A 10 -10.03 -5.22 1.90
C THR A 10 -8.68 -4.60 1.52
N PRO A 11 -8.65 -3.45 0.81
CA PRO A 11 -7.50 -2.55 0.92
C PRO A 11 -7.25 -2.21 2.38
N ILE A 12 -6.00 -1.99 2.76
CA ILE A 12 -5.68 -1.38 4.05
C ILE A 12 -5.86 0.14 3.93
N TYR A 13 -6.60 0.74 4.86
CA TYR A 13 -7.03 2.13 4.73
C TYR A 13 -6.01 3.09 5.31
N TYR A 14 -5.78 4.21 4.62
CA TYR A 14 -4.82 5.22 5.05
C TYR A 14 -5.45 6.15 6.11
N PRO A 15 -5.03 6.09 7.38
CA PRO A 15 -5.68 6.77 8.48
C PRO A 15 -5.20 8.23 8.61
N SER A 16 -5.20 8.96 7.50
CA SER A 16 -4.88 10.39 7.52
C SER A 16 -6.05 11.26 7.95
N ASP A 17 -7.26 10.70 7.99
CA ASP A 17 -8.50 11.31 8.46
C ASP A 17 -9.54 10.23 8.76
N LYS A 18 -10.73 10.64 9.24
CA LYS A 18 -11.86 9.72 9.45
C LYS A 18 -12.25 9.02 8.15
N LEU A 19 -12.62 7.75 8.27
CA LEU A 19 -13.14 6.99 7.14
C LEU A 19 -14.47 7.56 6.65
N HIS A 20 -14.75 7.41 5.37
CA HIS A 20 -16.00 7.81 4.72
C HIS A 20 -16.74 6.60 4.16
N ILE A 21 -17.93 6.80 3.62
CA ILE A 21 -18.83 5.74 3.15
C ILE A 21 -18.19 4.82 2.10
N GLY A 22 -17.23 5.31 1.31
CA GLY A 22 -16.50 4.47 0.34
C GLY A 22 -15.69 3.37 0.99
N HIS A 23 -15.05 3.63 2.14
CA HIS A 23 -14.34 2.63 2.92
C HIS A 23 -15.31 1.59 3.51
N THR A 24 -16.43 2.05 4.06
CA THR A 24 -17.44 1.16 4.63
C THR A 24 -18.11 0.29 3.58
N TYR A 25 -18.34 0.83 2.38
CA TYR A 25 -18.88 0.07 1.25
C TYR A 25 -17.99 -1.13 0.90
N CYS A 26 -16.70 -0.90 0.72
CA CYS A 26 -15.73 -1.96 0.42
C CYS A 26 -15.68 -3.01 1.53
N THR A 27 -15.61 -2.57 2.79
CA THR A 27 -15.51 -3.47 3.95
C THR A 27 -16.78 -4.32 4.12
N VAL A 28 -17.98 -3.73 3.97
CA VAL A 28 -19.26 -4.46 4.07
C VAL A 28 -19.41 -5.47 2.95
N ALA A 29 -19.03 -5.12 1.71
CA ALA A 29 -19.07 -6.06 0.60
C ALA A 29 -18.16 -7.28 0.84
N THR A 30 -16.96 -7.04 1.37
CA THR A 30 -15.99 -8.08 1.74
C THR A 30 -16.53 -8.95 2.89
N ASP A 31 -17.10 -8.32 3.93
CA ASP A 31 -17.71 -9.02 5.07
C ASP A 31 -18.88 -9.91 4.66
N ALA A 32 -19.73 -9.43 3.76
CA ALA A 32 -20.84 -10.21 3.22
C ALA A 32 -20.35 -11.50 2.52
N MET A 33 -19.29 -11.38 1.72
CA MET A 33 -18.66 -12.53 1.06
C MET A 33 -18.02 -13.49 2.07
N ALA A 34 -17.29 -12.97 3.06
CA ALA A 34 -16.67 -13.77 4.12
C ALA A 34 -17.73 -14.56 4.89
N ARG A 35 -18.85 -13.93 5.28
CA ARG A 35 -19.98 -14.57 5.95
C ARG A 35 -20.63 -15.66 5.08
N TYR A 36 -20.86 -15.35 3.80
CA TYR A 36 -21.42 -16.34 2.86
C TYR A 36 -20.52 -17.57 2.76
N LYS A 37 -19.21 -17.38 2.62
CA LYS A 37 -18.25 -18.50 2.56
C LYS A 37 -18.21 -19.31 3.84
N ARG A 38 -18.28 -18.70 5.02
CA ARG A 38 -18.41 -19.43 6.30
C ARG A 38 -19.69 -20.26 6.36
N LEU A 39 -20.83 -19.69 5.94
CA LEU A 39 -22.12 -20.38 5.89
C LEU A 39 -22.10 -21.58 4.93
N THR A 40 -21.34 -21.50 3.84
CA THR A 40 -21.16 -22.59 2.87
C THR A 40 -20.05 -23.58 3.24
N GLY A 41 -19.51 -23.50 4.46
CA GLY A 41 -18.62 -24.50 5.04
C GLY A 41 -17.13 -24.30 4.75
N TYR A 42 -16.71 -23.16 4.22
CA TYR A 42 -15.29 -22.83 4.05
C TYR A 42 -14.61 -22.48 5.38
N ASP A 43 -13.30 -22.72 5.43
CA ASP A 43 -12.40 -22.14 6.43
C ASP A 43 -11.95 -20.78 5.89
N VAL A 44 -12.44 -19.69 6.51
CA VAL A 44 -12.30 -18.32 6.00
C VAL A 44 -11.33 -17.54 6.84
N MET A 45 -10.39 -16.86 6.18
CA MET A 45 -9.57 -15.77 6.75
C MET A 45 -9.97 -14.46 6.07
N PHE A 46 -10.54 -13.54 6.84
CA PHE A 46 -10.86 -12.18 6.41
C PHE A 46 -9.92 -11.18 7.09
N LEU A 47 -9.07 -10.52 6.28
CA LEU A 47 -8.12 -9.51 6.72
C LEU A 47 -8.57 -8.11 6.28
N THR A 48 -8.52 -7.16 7.19
CA THR A 48 -8.60 -5.72 6.92
C THR A 48 -7.54 -5.00 7.75
N GLY A 49 -7.38 -3.70 7.59
CA GLY A 49 -6.36 -2.98 8.36
C GLY A 49 -6.13 -1.55 7.92
N THR A 50 -5.00 -1.00 8.36
CA THR A 50 -4.58 0.38 8.09
C THR A 50 -3.15 0.47 7.61
N ASP A 51 -2.93 1.33 6.63
CA ASP A 51 -1.62 1.77 6.13
C ASP A 51 -1.23 3.06 6.85
N GLU A 52 -0.28 2.98 7.78
CA GLU A 52 -0.07 4.00 8.80
C GLU A 52 1.21 4.82 8.63
N HIS A 53 2.03 4.52 7.63
CA HIS A 53 3.29 5.20 7.40
C HIS A 53 3.18 6.32 6.35
N GLY A 54 4.26 7.10 6.18
CA GLY A 54 4.40 8.09 5.14
C GLY A 54 4.37 9.55 5.62
N GLN A 55 4.84 10.42 4.72
CA GLN A 55 5.05 11.83 5.01
C GLN A 55 3.75 12.56 5.42
N LYS A 56 2.63 12.22 4.80
CA LYS A 56 1.34 12.87 5.09
C LYS A 56 0.88 12.64 6.52
N ILE A 57 1.13 11.45 7.08
CA ILE A 57 0.85 11.15 8.50
C ILE A 57 1.81 11.95 9.38
N GLU A 58 3.11 11.97 9.07
CA GLU A 58 4.12 12.72 9.80
C GLU A 58 3.77 14.22 9.86
N ASP A 59 3.41 14.81 8.73
CA ASP A 59 3.00 16.22 8.65
C ASP A 59 1.73 16.52 9.48
N LYS A 60 0.72 15.64 9.41
CA LYS A 60 -0.52 15.80 10.18
C LYS A 60 -0.30 15.62 11.69
N ALA A 61 0.53 14.68 12.09
CA ALA A 61 0.92 14.48 13.48
C ALA A 61 1.64 15.72 14.03
N LYS A 62 2.61 16.25 13.26
CA LYS A 62 3.32 17.49 13.59
C LYS A 62 2.37 18.68 13.73
N ALA A 63 1.43 18.83 12.82
CA ALA A 63 0.41 19.89 12.88
C ALA A 63 -0.52 19.74 14.09
N ALA A 64 -0.79 18.51 14.52
CA ALA A 64 -1.59 18.22 15.72
C ALA A 64 -0.78 18.26 17.04
N GLY A 65 0.54 18.44 16.98
CA GLY A 65 1.42 18.49 18.17
C GLY A 65 1.57 17.14 18.89
N VAL A 66 1.44 16.03 18.15
CA VAL A 66 1.58 14.67 18.68
C VAL A 66 2.60 13.88 17.87
N THR A 67 3.02 12.71 18.36
CA THR A 67 3.85 11.79 17.56
C THR A 67 3.03 11.13 16.45
N PRO A 68 3.64 10.70 15.33
CA PRO A 68 2.93 9.96 14.28
C PRO A 68 2.21 8.72 14.82
N GLN A 69 2.83 7.96 15.74
CA GLN A 69 2.19 6.81 16.38
C GLN A 69 0.92 7.23 17.16
N GLN A 70 1.00 8.28 17.97
CA GLN A 70 -0.17 8.78 18.70
C GLN A 70 -1.28 9.27 17.76
N PHE A 71 -0.89 9.87 16.62
CA PHE A 71 -1.85 10.34 15.62
C PHE A 71 -2.64 9.18 15.03
N VAL A 72 -1.96 8.11 14.56
CA VAL A 72 -2.64 6.95 13.99
C VAL A 72 -3.40 6.15 15.06
N ASP A 73 -2.88 6.03 16.28
CA ASP A 73 -3.57 5.39 17.40
C ASP A 73 -4.90 6.08 17.72
N ASN A 74 -4.93 7.40 17.70
CA ASN A 74 -6.15 8.18 17.93
C ASN A 74 -7.21 7.93 16.85
N ILE A 75 -6.79 7.76 15.59
CA ILE A 75 -7.73 7.51 14.47
C ILE A 75 -8.18 6.04 14.45
N VAL A 76 -7.28 5.11 14.71
CA VAL A 76 -7.57 3.67 14.61
C VAL A 76 -8.27 3.16 15.87
N CYS A 77 -7.68 3.41 17.03
CA CYS A 77 -8.08 2.84 18.32
C CYS A 77 -8.81 3.83 19.23
N GLY A 78 -8.76 5.12 18.92
CA GLY A 78 -9.41 6.16 19.73
C GLY A 78 -10.94 6.07 19.73
N GLU A 79 -11.58 6.88 20.57
CA GLU A 79 -13.04 6.95 20.65
C GLU A 79 -13.65 7.32 19.28
N LYS A 80 -14.60 6.51 18.81
CA LYS A 80 -15.20 6.60 17.47
C LYS A 80 -14.17 6.46 16.34
N GLY A 81 -13.10 5.72 16.62
CA GLY A 81 -12.08 5.36 15.65
C GLY A 81 -12.51 4.25 14.69
N ILE A 82 -11.57 3.77 13.89
CA ILE A 82 -11.83 2.75 12.87
C ILE A 82 -12.34 1.45 13.48
N LEU A 83 -11.74 1.01 14.60
CA LEU A 83 -12.16 -0.22 15.28
C LEU A 83 -13.57 -0.11 15.85
N ASP A 84 -13.95 1.05 16.40
CA ASP A 84 -15.33 1.29 16.86
C ASP A 84 -16.32 1.30 15.69
N LEU A 85 -15.93 1.86 14.55
CA LEU A 85 -16.76 1.83 13.34
C LEU A 85 -16.99 0.40 12.86
N TRP A 86 -15.95 -0.44 12.79
CA TRP A 86 -16.10 -1.85 12.40
C TRP A 86 -16.97 -2.63 13.38
N LYS A 87 -16.83 -2.36 14.67
CA LYS A 87 -17.70 -2.94 15.70
C LYS A 87 -19.16 -2.49 15.54
N LEU A 88 -19.41 -1.21 15.31
CA LEU A 88 -20.74 -0.66 15.05
C LEU A 88 -21.40 -1.30 13.83
N MET A 89 -20.62 -1.53 12.77
CA MET A 89 -21.09 -2.16 11.54
C MET A 89 -21.11 -3.69 11.59
N ASN A 90 -20.77 -4.28 12.75
CA ASN A 90 -20.72 -5.73 12.95
C ASN A 90 -19.83 -6.45 11.92
N ILE A 91 -18.69 -5.87 11.56
CA ILE A 91 -17.71 -6.47 10.64
C ILE A 91 -17.07 -7.69 11.30
N SER A 92 -17.00 -8.80 10.59
CA SER A 92 -16.56 -10.12 11.08
C SER A 92 -15.14 -10.49 10.65
N ASN A 93 -14.25 -9.50 10.55
CA ASN A 93 -12.84 -9.75 10.21
C ASN A 93 -12.16 -10.64 11.26
N ASP A 94 -11.32 -11.56 10.77
CA ASP A 94 -10.52 -12.45 11.64
C ASP A 94 -9.27 -11.75 12.14
N ARG A 95 -8.71 -10.86 11.31
CA ARG A 95 -7.54 -10.04 11.67
C ARG A 95 -7.70 -8.60 11.21
N PHE A 96 -7.13 -7.71 12.00
CA PHE A 96 -6.92 -6.31 11.66
C PHE A 96 -5.41 -6.08 11.71
N ILE A 97 -4.79 -5.75 10.57
CA ILE A 97 -3.37 -5.47 10.46
C ILE A 97 -3.13 -3.96 10.51
N ARG A 98 -2.16 -3.56 11.28
CA ARG A 98 -1.60 -2.21 11.26
C ARG A 98 -0.18 -2.30 10.69
N THR A 99 0.18 -1.44 9.76
CA THR A 99 1.56 -1.48 9.22
C THR A 99 2.61 -1.08 10.26
N THR A 100 2.17 -0.53 11.40
CA THR A 100 2.99 -0.23 12.59
C THR A 100 3.14 -1.41 13.55
N ASP A 101 2.43 -2.53 13.36
CA ASP A 101 2.58 -3.72 14.20
C ASP A 101 3.99 -4.31 14.06
N ASP A 102 4.64 -4.66 15.18
CA ASP A 102 6.02 -5.19 15.21
C ASP A 102 6.21 -6.38 14.26
N TYR A 103 5.27 -7.33 14.23
CA TYR A 103 5.36 -8.49 13.35
C TYR A 103 5.31 -8.13 11.87
N HIS A 104 4.60 -7.05 11.50
CA HIS A 104 4.56 -6.54 10.13
C HIS A 104 5.90 -5.89 9.79
N VAL A 105 6.40 -5.01 10.66
CA VAL A 105 7.69 -4.35 10.49
C VAL A 105 8.80 -5.38 10.27
N GLU A 106 8.90 -6.39 11.15
CA GLU A 106 9.89 -7.47 11.02
C GLU A 106 9.75 -8.26 9.70
N ALA A 107 8.51 -8.55 9.28
CA ALA A 107 8.26 -9.27 8.04
C ALA A 107 8.73 -8.47 6.82
N ILE A 108 8.40 -7.17 6.77
CA ILE A 108 8.82 -6.28 5.68
C ILE A 108 10.34 -6.14 5.64
N GLN A 109 11.00 -5.94 6.78
CA GLN A 109 12.46 -5.86 6.84
C GLN A 109 13.13 -7.13 6.29
N LYS A 110 12.63 -8.31 6.68
CA LYS A 110 13.13 -9.60 6.16
C LYS A 110 12.91 -9.75 4.66
N ILE A 111 11.74 -9.35 4.15
CA ILE A 111 11.42 -9.41 2.72
C ILE A 111 12.31 -8.44 1.94
N PHE A 112 12.42 -7.19 2.39
CA PHE A 112 13.22 -6.15 1.75
C PHE A 112 14.69 -6.57 1.65
N LYS A 113 15.26 -7.05 2.79
CA LYS A 113 16.63 -7.58 2.82
C LYS A 113 16.82 -8.76 1.84
N LYS A 114 15.87 -9.69 1.81
CA LYS A 114 15.95 -10.84 0.90
C LYS A 114 15.92 -10.41 -0.57
N MET A 115 15.09 -9.44 -0.94
CA MET A 115 15.05 -8.91 -2.31
C MET A 115 16.35 -8.18 -2.65
N HIS A 116 16.92 -7.44 -1.70
CA HIS A 116 18.23 -6.81 -1.88
C HIS A 116 19.35 -7.85 -2.08
N ASP A 117 19.43 -8.86 -1.21
CA ASP A 117 20.44 -9.93 -1.27
C ASP A 117 20.33 -10.74 -2.59
N ASN A 118 19.14 -10.87 -3.15
CA ASN A 118 18.90 -11.51 -4.45
C ASN A 118 19.23 -10.60 -5.65
N GLY A 119 19.57 -9.32 -5.43
CA GLY A 119 19.83 -8.35 -6.48
C GLY A 119 18.57 -7.88 -7.22
N ASP A 120 17.39 -8.05 -6.61
CA ASP A 120 16.10 -7.54 -7.12
C ASP A 120 15.86 -6.08 -6.72
N ILE A 121 16.58 -5.60 -5.71
CA ILE A 121 16.60 -4.21 -5.26
C ILE A 121 18.02 -3.67 -5.42
N TYR A 122 18.14 -2.46 -5.94
CA TYR A 122 19.41 -1.75 -6.10
C TYR A 122 19.30 -0.29 -5.66
N LYS A 123 20.41 0.31 -5.26
CA LYS A 123 20.50 1.71 -4.84
C LYS A 123 20.72 2.60 -6.03
N GLY A 124 20.00 3.69 -6.11
CA GLY A 124 20.08 4.69 -7.17
C GLY A 124 19.65 6.07 -6.68
N THR A 125 19.62 7.03 -7.58
CA THR A 125 19.16 8.39 -7.31
C THR A 125 17.85 8.60 -8.06
N TYR A 126 16.81 8.97 -7.35
CA TYR A 126 15.54 9.38 -7.95
C TYR A 126 15.57 10.90 -8.20
N LYS A 127 15.22 11.29 -9.41
CA LYS A 127 14.99 12.69 -9.81
C LYS A 127 13.63 12.78 -10.47
N GLY A 128 12.77 13.63 -9.96
CA GLY A 128 11.43 13.78 -10.52
C GLY A 128 10.65 14.91 -9.89
N LYS A 129 9.43 15.09 -10.40
CA LYS A 129 8.44 16.03 -9.86
C LYS A 129 7.62 15.32 -8.79
N TYR A 130 7.75 15.73 -7.56
CA TYR A 130 7.08 15.11 -6.43
C TYR A 130 5.83 15.87 -6.03
N CYS A 131 4.72 15.15 -5.97
CA CYS A 131 3.48 15.66 -5.41
C CYS A 131 3.35 15.20 -3.96
N LYS A 132 3.63 16.10 -3.01
CA LYS A 132 3.55 15.81 -1.59
C LYS A 132 2.17 15.30 -1.11
N PRO A 133 1.03 15.89 -1.57
CA PRO A 133 -0.28 15.41 -1.14
C PRO A 133 -0.68 14.01 -1.65
N CYS A 134 -0.15 13.60 -2.80
CA CYS A 134 -0.40 12.26 -3.39
C CYS A 134 0.70 11.27 -3.05
N GLU A 135 1.80 11.73 -2.45
CA GLU A 135 3.01 10.95 -2.18
C GLU A 135 3.54 10.23 -3.44
N SER A 136 3.44 10.89 -4.59
CA SER A 136 3.76 10.31 -5.89
C SER A 136 4.78 11.14 -6.63
N PHE A 137 5.71 10.43 -7.27
CA PHE A 137 6.63 11.02 -8.21
C PHE A 137 6.09 10.94 -9.64
N TRP A 138 6.39 11.95 -10.41
CA TRP A 138 6.00 12.08 -11.80
C TRP A 138 7.19 12.48 -12.66
N THR A 139 7.26 11.94 -13.85
CA THR A 139 8.13 12.49 -14.87
C THR A 139 7.51 13.78 -15.41
N GLU A 140 8.33 14.67 -15.99
CA GLU A 140 7.84 15.92 -16.59
C GLU A 140 6.75 15.68 -17.65
N SER A 141 6.89 14.60 -18.40
CA SER A 141 5.94 14.20 -19.46
C SER A 141 4.59 13.67 -18.93
N GLN A 142 4.52 13.27 -17.66
CA GLN A 142 3.29 12.78 -17.02
C GLN A 142 2.48 13.90 -16.36
N LEU A 143 3.07 15.09 -16.20
CA LEU A 143 2.36 16.23 -15.62
C LEU A 143 1.26 16.74 -16.57
N VAL A 144 0.16 17.19 -15.99
CA VAL A 144 -0.92 17.88 -16.71
C VAL A 144 -0.81 19.37 -16.38
N ASP A 145 -0.50 20.18 -17.39
CA ASP A 145 -0.26 21.64 -17.23
C ASP A 145 0.79 21.96 -16.13
N GLY A 146 1.85 21.15 -16.04
CA GLY A 146 2.91 21.30 -15.03
C GLY A 146 2.52 20.90 -13.61
N LYS A 147 1.35 20.24 -13.43
CA LYS A 147 0.79 19.86 -12.14
C LYS A 147 0.60 18.35 -12.04
N CYS A 148 0.42 17.89 -10.79
CA CYS A 148 0.12 16.49 -10.51
C CYS A 148 -1.13 16.01 -11.28
N PRO A 149 -1.05 14.92 -12.06
CA PRO A 149 -2.18 14.43 -12.83
C PRO A 149 -3.32 13.89 -11.96
N ASP A 150 -3.01 13.43 -10.74
CA ASP A 150 -4.01 12.85 -9.85
C ASP A 150 -4.83 13.90 -9.09
N CYS A 151 -4.20 14.98 -8.64
CA CYS A 151 -4.87 15.95 -7.75
C CYS A 151 -4.83 17.40 -8.25
N GLY A 152 -4.16 17.68 -9.37
CA GLY A 152 -4.06 19.02 -9.96
C GLY A 152 -3.23 20.05 -9.16
N ARG A 153 -2.52 19.62 -8.12
CA ARG A 153 -1.69 20.50 -7.29
C ARG A 153 -0.29 20.68 -7.87
N GLU A 154 0.38 21.74 -7.44
CA GLU A 154 1.79 21.99 -7.77
C GLU A 154 2.66 20.82 -7.32
N VAL A 155 3.71 20.56 -8.09
CA VAL A 155 4.75 19.56 -7.80
C VAL A 155 6.08 20.26 -7.57
N GLU A 156 6.94 19.64 -6.79
CA GLU A 156 8.28 20.16 -6.44
C GLU A 156 9.34 19.30 -7.10
N ASP A 157 10.46 19.89 -7.51
CA ASP A 157 11.64 19.13 -7.92
C ASP A 157 12.18 18.40 -6.69
N ALA A 158 12.31 17.08 -6.80
CA ALA A 158 12.89 16.26 -5.76
C ALA A 158 13.99 15.37 -6.33
N GLU A 159 15.11 15.33 -5.62
CA GLU A 159 16.21 14.42 -5.86
C GLU A 159 16.59 13.78 -4.54
N GLU A 160 16.53 12.46 -4.49
CA GLU A 160 16.93 11.72 -3.30
C GLU A 160 17.57 10.38 -3.66
N GLU A 161 18.47 9.91 -2.80
CA GLU A 161 18.98 8.56 -2.87
C GLU A 161 17.86 7.61 -2.44
N ALA A 162 17.64 6.54 -3.21
CA ALA A 162 16.58 5.59 -2.95
C ALA A 162 16.96 4.19 -3.43
N TYR A 163 16.27 3.19 -2.90
CA TYR A 163 16.29 1.84 -3.43
C TYR A 163 15.20 1.67 -4.47
N PHE A 164 15.52 0.92 -5.53
CA PHE A 164 14.62 0.61 -6.65
C PHE A 164 14.44 -0.90 -6.77
N PHE A 165 13.20 -1.34 -6.88
CA PHE A 165 12.85 -2.71 -7.22
C PHE A 165 12.86 -2.87 -8.73
N LYS A 166 13.61 -3.87 -9.24
CA LYS A 166 13.71 -4.20 -10.66
C LYS A 166 12.43 -4.84 -11.20
N LEU A 167 11.34 -4.08 -11.21
CA LEU A 167 10.06 -4.57 -11.71
C LEU A 167 10.15 -4.94 -13.20
N SER A 168 10.95 -4.19 -13.97
CA SER A 168 11.21 -4.46 -15.38
C SER A 168 11.71 -5.88 -15.65
N LYS A 169 12.52 -6.47 -14.73
CA LYS A 169 13.02 -7.87 -14.80
C LYS A 169 11.87 -8.90 -14.80
N TYR A 170 10.72 -8.54 -14.27
CA TYR A 170 9.59 -9.45 -14.08
C TYR A 170 8.50 -9.31 -15.14
N ALA A 171 8.65 -8.42 -16.14
CA ALA A 171 7.63 -8.09 -17.12
C ALA A 171 7.03 -9.33 -17.80
N ASP A 172 7.86 -10.19 -18.37
CA ASP A 172 7.41 -11.40 -19.08
C ASP A 172 6.65 -12.36 -18.15
N ARG A 173 7.11 -12.51 -16.89
CA ARG A 173 6.45 -13.37 -15.91
C ARG A 173 5.11 -12.81 -15.47
N VAL A 174 5.02 -11.50 -15.30
CA VAL A 174 3.77 -10.81 -14.96
C VAL A 174 2.79 -10.90 -16.13
N GLN A 175 3.26 -10.69 -17.38
CA GLN A 175 2.42 -10.83 -18.54
C GLN A 175 1.82 -12.24 -18.65
N HIS A 176 2.67 -13.27 -18.53
CA HIS A 176 2.22 -14.67 -18.54
C HIS A 176 1.20 -14.95 -17.42
N LEU A 177 1.44 -14.45 -16.19
CA LEU A 177 0.50 -14.61 -15.08
C LEU A 177 -0.87 -13.99 -15.39
N LEU A 178 -0.88 -12.82 -16.03
CA LEU A 178 -2.10 -12.08 -16.33
C LEU A 178 -2.88 -12.67 -17.52
N GLU A 179 -2.19 -13.10 -18.57
CA GLU A 179 -2.81 -13.52 -19.85
C GLU A 179 -3.15 -15.03 -19.86
N ASP A 180 -2.34 -15.86 -19.19
CA ASP A 180 -2.44 -17.31 -19.28
C ASP A 180 -3.06 -17.98 -18.03
N THR A 181 -3.48 -17.17 -17.05
CA THR A 181 -4.12 -17.69 -15.83
C THR A 181 -5.33 -16.85 -15.42
N ASP A 182 -6.13 -17.37 -14.47
CA ASP A 182 -7.26 -16.65 -13.86
C ASP A 182 -6.83 -15.74 -12.68
N PHE A 183 -5.55 -15.34 -12.64
CA PHE A 183 -5.02 -14.55 -11.52
C PHE A 183 -5.71 -13.19 -11.38
N LEU A 184 -5.96 -12.50 -12.49
CA LEU A 184 -6.65 -11.21 -12.51
C LEU A 184 -8.00 -11.31 -13.23
N GLN A 185 -9.05 -10.83 -12.57
CA GLN A 185 -10.42 -10.81 -13.10
C GLN A 185 -11.07 -9.43 -12.88
N PRO A 186 -11.96 -8.97 -13.73
CA PRO A 186 -12.38 -9.58 -15.01
C PRO A 186 -11.36 -9.34 -16.14
N ALA A 187 -11.52 -10.00 -17.28
CA ALA A 187 -10.62 -9.90 -18.45
C ALA A 187 -10.37 -8.46 -18.94
N SER A 188 -11.32 -7.54 -18.73
CA SER A 188 -11.14 -6.12 -19.03
C SER A 188 -9.97 -5.51 -18.24
N ARG A 189 -9.72 -5.96 -17.01
CA ARG A 189 -8.61 -5.51 -16.18
C ARG A 189 -7.27 -6.08 -16.65
N VAL A 190 -7.28 -7.32 -17.15
CA VAL A 190 -6.09 -7.90 -17.79
C VAL A 190 -5.67 -7.05 -18.98
N ASN A 191 -6.63 -6.74 -19.88
CA ASN A 191 -6.37 -5.90 -21.05
C ASN A 191 -5.84 -4.51 -20.68
N GLU A 192 -6.38 -3.91 -19.62
CA GLU A 192 -5.94 -2.61 -19.11
C GLU A 192 -4.49 -2.68 -18.62
N MET A 193 -4.15 -3.67 -17.77
CA MET A 193 -2.79 -3.85 -17.25
C MET A 193 -1.78 -4.13 -18.37
N VAL A 194 -2.10 -5.02 -19.28
CA VAL A 194 -1.22 -5.37 -20.40
C VAL A 194 -0.99 -4.18 -21.33
N ASN A 195 -2.05 -3.47 -21.73
CA ASN A 195 -1.91 -2.38 -22.69
C ASN A 195 -1.27 -1.11 -22.08
N ASN A 196 -1.56 -0.80 -20.82
CA ASN A 196 -1.12 0.45 -20.21
C ASN A 196 0.23 0.35 -19.51
N PHE A 197 0.64 -0.86 -19.09
CA PHE A 197 1.86 -1.04 -18.29
C PHE A 197 2.85 -2.04 -18.91
N ILE A 198 2.38 -3.23 -19.34
CA ILE A 198 3.31 -4.26 -19.83
C ILE A 198 3.87 -3.89 -21.21
N LYS A 199 3.00 -3.56 -22.17
CA LYS A 199 3.41 -3.25 -23.54
C LYS A 199 4.30 -2.01 -23.68
N PRO A 200 4.06 -0.92 -22.94
CA PRO A 200 4.98 0.21 -22.93
C PRO A 200 6.33 -0.09 -22.28
N GLY A 201 6.40 -1.14 -21.46
CA GLY A 201 7.55 -1.52 -20.66
C GLY A 201 7.34 -1.15 -19.19
N LEU A 202 7.58 -2.11 -18.28
CA LEU A 202 7.56 -1.86 -16.86
C LEU A 202 8.81 -1.07 -16.43
N GLU A 203 8.59 -0.01 -15.68
CA GLU A 203 9.68 0.76 -15.07
C GLU A 203 9.99 0.20 -13.67
N ASP A 204 11.24 0.37 -13.23
CA ASP A 204 11.65 -0.01 -11.89
C ASP A 204 11.02 0.93 -10.85
N LEU A 205 10.54 0.37 -9.74
CA LEU A 205 9.80 1.10 -8.71
C LEU A 205 10.73 1.60 -7.61
N CYS A 206 10.58 2.87 -7.25
CA CYS A 206 11.19 3.41 -6.05
C CYS A 206 10.54 2.78 -4.81
N VAL A 207 11.32 2.09 -3.99
CA VAL A 207 10.84 1.28 -2.85
C VAL A 207 11.43 1.72 -1.50
N SER A 208 12.17 2.83 -1.47
CA SER A 208 12.58 3.47 -0.23
C SER A 208 12.58 4.98 -0.35
N ARG A 209 12.59 5.66 0.78
CA ARG A 209 12.63 7.11 0.88
C ARG A 209 13.61 7.55 1.97
N THR A 210 14.15 8.78 1.80
CA THR A 210 14.99 9.45 2.78
C THR A 210 14.41 10.79 3.22
N SER A 211 13.38 11.28 2.54
CA SER A 211 12.79 12.60 2.76
C SER A 211 11.86 12.71 3.97
N PHE A 212 11.49 11.59 4.58
CA PHE A 212 10.72 11.52 5.83
C PHE A 212 11.20 10.35 6.70
N THR A 213 10.81 10.35 7.98
CA THR A 213 11.30 9.37 8.96
C THR A 213 10.23 8.41 9.47
N TRP A 214 8.97 8.74 9.27
CA TRP A 214 7.85 7.90 9.67
C TRP A 214 7.60 6.79 8.65
N GLY A 215 8.34 5.69 8.81
CA GLY A 215 8.31 4.50 7.96
C GLY A 215 9.04 3.34 8.59
N ILE A 216 9.04 2.19 7.94
CA ILE A 216 9.79 1.00 8.38
C ILE A 216 11.27 1.21 8.01
N PRO A 217 12.19 1.24 9.00
CA PRO A 217 13.61 1.45 8.72
C PRO A 217 14.20 0.30 7.87
N VAL A 218 15.09 0.63 6.94
CA VAL A 218 15.91 -0.34 6.23
C VAL A 218 17.06 -0.75 7.14
N ASP A 219 17.06 -1.98 7.66
CA ASP A 219 18.00 -2.44 8.68
C ASP A 219 19.47 -2.28 8.30
N PHE A 220 19.82 -2.55 7.05
CA PHE A 220 21.19 -2.53 6.57
C PHE A 220 21.63 -1.15 6.04
N ASP A 221 20.72 -0.17 5.98
CA ASP A 221 21.00 1.20 5.54
C ASP A 221 20.15 2.22 6.33
N PRO A 222 20.53 2.51 7.59
CA PRO A 222 19.79 3.40 8.48
C PRO A 222 19.81 4.85 7.92
N GLY A 223 18.78 5.32 7.40
CA GLY A 223 18.60 6.61 6.72
C GLY A 223 17.54 6.49 5.63
N HIS A 224 17.25 5.24 5.27
CA HIS A 224 16.14 4.91 4.40
C HIS A 224 14.99 4.30 5.18
N VAL A 225 13.78 4.64 4.79
CA VAL A 225 12.56 3.94 5.19
C VAL A 225 11.97 3.23 4.00
N VAL A 226 11.39 2.05 4.23
CA VAL A 226 10.70 1.30 3.17
C VAL A 226 9.49 2.09 2.70
N TYR A 227 9.30 2.15 1.39
CA TYR A 227 8.20 2.89 0.78
C TYR A 227 7.04 1.95 0.45
N VAL A 228 5.84 2.48 0.41
CA VAL A 228 4.54 1.79 0.33
C VAL A 228 4.41 0.68 -0.73
N TRP A 229 5.28 0.65 -1.73
CA TRP A 229 5.22 -0.33 -2.84
C TRP A 229 5.89 -1.69 -2.56
N VAL A 230 6.30 -1.96 -1.32
CA VAL A 230 6.89 -3.25 -0.90
C VAL A 230 5.95 -4.04 -0.03
#